data_39704c88a31a05aaafe100c6bf24e87b
#
_entry.id   39704c88a31a05aaafe100c6bf24e87b
#
_cell.length_a   1.000
_cell.length_b   1.000
_cell.length_c   1.000
_cell.angle_alpha   90.00
_cell.angle_beta   90.00
_cell.angle_gamma   90.00
#
_symmetry.space_group_name_H-M   'P 1'
#
loop_
_entity.id
_entity.type
_entity.pdbx_description
1 polymer ?
#
loop_
_entity_poly.entity_id
_entity_poly.type
_entity_poly.pdbx_seq_one_letter_code
_entity_poly.pdbx_strand_id
1 'polypeptide(L)'
;NGSTWEYDDTTGEYYFHLFSKKQPDLNWDNKEVRHAIFEMMNWWFEKGIDGFRVDAITHIKKSFEAGDLLVPEGKTYAPAFDVDMNQPGIQSWLQEMKEKSLSQYDIMTVGEANGVNPENAVEWVGENEGKFNMIFQFEHLGLWNTGDSKFDVKAYKDVLNRWQKQLENIGWNALFIENHDQPRRVSTWGDDQNYWYESATSHAIVYF
;
A
#
# COMPACT_ATOMS: atom_id res chain seq x y z
N ASN A 1 8.03 11.68 -14.74
CA ASN A 1 7.10 12.26 -13.78
C ASN A 1 6.61 13.57 -14.35
N GLY A 2 5.31 13.85 -14.25
CA GLY A 2 4.64 15.01 -14.78
C GLY A 2 3.47 15.40 -13.90
N SER A 3 2.45 16.03 -14.47
CA SER A 3 1.18 16.30 -13.79
C SER A 3 0.50 14.99 -13.42
N THR A 4 -0.29 15.00 -12.36
CA THR A 4 -1.26 13.93 -12.03
C THR A 4 -2.59 14.11 -12.78
N TRP A 5 -2.71 15.14 -13.59
CA TRP A 5 -3.83 15.40 -14.46
C TRP A 5 -3.40 15.31 -15.92
N GLU A 6 -4.17 14.58 -16.72
CA GLU A 6 -3.95 14.46 -18.18
C GLU A 6 -5.23 14.85 -18.92
N TYR A 7 -5.05 15.56 -20.03
CA TYR A 7 -6.15 15.95 -20.90
C TYR A 7 -6.45 14.85 -21.91
N ASP A 8 -7.72 14.51 -22.09
CA ASP A 8 -8.18 13.59 -23.12
C ASP A 8 -8.85 14.38 -24.26
N ASP A 9 -8.18 14.41 -25.42
CA ASP A 9 -8.66 15.08 -26.63
C ASP A 9 -10.00 14.51 -27.15
N THR A 10 -10.33 13.27 -26.82
CA THR A 10 -11.56 12.61 -27.30
C THR A 10 -12.78 13.10 -26.54
N THR A 11 -12.67 13.24 -25.23
CA THR A 11 -13.77 13.68 -24.36
C THR A 11 -13.75 15.18 -24.12
N GLY A 12 -12.60 15.84 -24.31
CA GLY A 12 -12.40 17.26 -24.00
C GLY A 12 -12.30 17.53 -22.50
N GLU A 13 -11.98 16.53 -21.71
CA GLU A 13 -11.95 16.59 -20.25
C GLU A 13 -10.58 16.20 -19.70
N TYR A 14 -10.35 16.49 -18.41
CA TYR A 14 -9.18 16.04 -17.68
C TYR A 14 -9.53 14.85 -16.81
N TYR A 15 -8.62 13.87 -16.71
CA TYR A 15 -8.69 12.79 -15.74
C TYR A 15 -7.49 12.80 -14.80
N PHE A 16 -7.71 12.28 -13.61
CA PHE A 16 -6.66 12.14 -12.60
C PHE A 16 -5.97 10.78 -12.72
N HIS A 17 -4.65 10.76 -12.50
CA HIS A 17 -3.85 9.55 -12.42
C HIS A 17 -2.70 9.75 -11.43
N LEU A 18 -2.66 9.00 -10.35
CA LEU A 18 -1.57 9.08 -9.38
C LEU A 18 -0.28 8.43 -9.90
N PHE A 19 -0.40 7.33 -10.61
CA PHE A 19 0.72 6.53 -11.11
C PHE A 19 1.06 6.85 -12.57
N SER A 20 0.46 6.16 -13.50
CA SER A 20 0.71 6.34 -14.92
C SER A 20 -0.50 6.94 -15.61
N LYS A 21 -0.26 7.83 -16.58
CA LYS A 21 -1.34 8.36 -17.41
C LYS A 21 -2.12 7.28 -18.19
N LYS A 22 -1.62 6.05 -18.28
CA LYS A 22 -2.35 4.90 -18.82
C LYS A 22 -3.21 4.18 -17.78
N GLN A 23 -3.20 4.65 -16.53
CA GLN A 23 -3.93 4.08 -15.41
C GLN A 23 -4.75 5.18 -14.73
N PRO A 24 -5.87 5.62 -15.35
CA PRO A 24 -6.78 6.58 -14.72
C PRO A 24 -7.26 6.05 -13.37
N ASP A 25 -7.26 6.91 -12.37
CA ASP A 25 -7.83 6.58 -11.07
C ASP A 25 -9.35 6.56 -11.15
N LEU A 26 -9.98 5.54 -10.56
CA LEU A 26 -11.42 5.45 -10.49
C LEU A 26 -11.98 6.45 -9.45
N ASN A 27 -13.12 7.03 -9.75
CA ASN A 27 -13.80 7.95 -8.84
C ASN A 27 -14.53 7.17 -7.73
N TRP A 28 -13.83 6.88 -6.63
CA TRP A 28 -14.38 6.18 -5.48
C TRP A 28 -15.41 6.99 -4.68
N ASP A 29 -15.51 8.32 -4.87
CA ASP A 29 -16.59 9.11 -4.28
C ASP A 29 -17.95 8.74 -4.89
N ASN A 30 -17.95 8.24 -6.13
CA ASN A 30 -19.17 7.73 -6.78
C ASN A 30 -19.53 6.34 -6.23
N LYS A 31 -20.71 6.24 -5.62
CA LYS A 31 -21.22 4.98 -5.04
C LYS A 31 -21.44 3.87 -6.08
N GLU A 32 -21.80 4.24 -7.30
CA GLU A 32 -22.02 3.27 -8.38
C GLU A 32 -20.70 2.62 -8.81
N VAL A 33 -19.60 3.42 -8.82
CA VAL A 33 -18.25 2.88 -9.08
C VAL A 33 -17.86 1.90 -7.99
N ARG A 34 -18.05 2.24 -6.71
CA ARG A 34 -17.75 1.32 -5.61
C ARG A 34 -18.56 0.02 -5.71
N HIS A 35 -19.86 0.16 -5.99
CA HIS A 35 -20.74 -1.00 -6.16
C HIS A 35 -20.26 -1.91 -7.30
N ALA A 36 -19.95 -1.37 -8.45
CA ALA A 36 -19.43 -2.13 -9.58
C ALA A 36 -18.11 -2.85 -9.26
N ILE A 37 -17.24 -2.22 -8.45
CA ILE A 37 -15.99 -2.85 -7.99
C ILE A 37 -16.31 -4.05 -7.07
N PHE A 38 -17.24 -3.90 -6.12
CA PHE A 38 -17.61 -5.00 -5.22
C PHE A 38 -18.30 -6.15 -5.97
N GLU A 39 -19.15 -5.85 -6.95
CA GLU A 39 -19.74 -6.87 -7.82
C GLU A 39 -18.68 -7.61 -8.63
N MET A 40 -17.68 -6.89 -9.17
CA MET A 40 -16.54 -7.51 -9.87
C MET A 40 -15.75 -8.44 -8.94
N MET A 41 -15.48 -8.01 -7.69
CA MET A 41 -14.81 -8.86 -6.70
C MET A 41 -15.62 -10.11 -6.39
N ASN A 42 -16.92 -9.97 -6.15
CA ASN A 42 -17.83 -11.07 -5.88
C ASN A 42 -17.89 -12.06 -7.04
N TRP A 43 -17.92 -11.57 -8.28
CA TRP A 43 -17.86 -12.41 -9.46
C TRP A 43 -16.61 -13.30 -9.52
N TRP A 44 -15.44 -12.77 -9.09
CA TRP A 44 -14.23 -13.57 -8.99
C TRP A 44 -14.29 -14.60 -7.87
N PHE A 45 -14.83 -14.24 -6.70
CA PHE A 45 -15.04 -15.20 -5.60
C PHE A 45 -15.98 -16.34 -5.99
N GLU A 46 -17.04 -16.04 -6.72
CA GLU A 46 -17.94 -17.07 -7.28
C GLU A 46 -17.25 -18.00 -8.30
N LYS A 47 -16.15 -17.58 -8.90
CA LYS A 47 -15.27 -18.42 -9.72
C LYS A 47 -14.36 -19.34 -8.92
N GLY A 48 -14.31 -19.16 -7.61
CA GLY A 48 -13.55 -20.01 -6.69
C GLY A 48 -12.11 -19.54 -6.43
N ILE A 49 -11.82 -18.24 -6.56
CA ILE A 49 -10.54 -17.73 -6.05
C ILE A 49 -10.59 -17.61 -4.53
N ASP A 50 -9.45 -17.82 -3.87
CA ASP A 50 -9.34 -17.88 -2.41
C ASP A 50 -9.00 -16.52 -1.77
N GLY A 51 -8.99 -15.44 -2.53
CA GLY A 51 -8.76 -14.09 -2.02
C GLY A 51 -8.11 -13.13 -2.99
N PHE A 52 -7.75 -11.95 -2.47
CA PHE A 52 -7.09 -10.89 -3.23
C PHE A 52 -5.87 -10.30 -2.49
N ARG A 53 -4.84 -10.03 -3.24
CA ARG A 53 -3.88 -8.96 -2.91
C ARG A 53 -4.44 -7.67 -3.52
N VAL A 54 -4.69 -6.68 -2.69
CA VAL A 54 -5.30 -5.41 -3.10
C VAL A 54 -4.24 -4.34 -3.21
N ASP A 55 -3.98 -3.95 -4.45
CA ASP A 55 -2.93 -3.00 -4.83
C ASP A 55 -3.27 -1.58 -4.37
N ALA A 56 -2.25 -0.84 -3.90
CA ALA A 56 -2.30 0.60 -3.58
C ALA A 56 -3.58 1.04 -2.83
N ILE A 57 -4.10 0.21 -1.94
CA ILE A 57 -5.42 0.42 -1.31
C ILE A 57 -5.52 1.70 -0.50
N THR A 58 -4.40 2.23 -0.02
CA THR A 58 -4.36 3.49 0.73
C THR A 58 -4.59 4.73 -0.12
N HIS A 59 -4.55 4.58 -1.44
CA HIS A 59 -4.69 5.66 -2.42
C HIS A 59 -6.07 5.75 -3.09
N ILE A 60 -7.05 4.95 -2.68
CA ILE A 60 -8.38 4.98 -3.34
C ILE A 60 -9.16 6.26 -3.06
N LYS A 61 -8.92 6.91 -1.90
CA LYS A 61 -9.56 8.18 -1.56
C LYS A 61 -8.62 9.35 -1.84
N LYS A 62 -9.15 10.36 -2.55
CA LYS A 62 -8.44 11.59 -2.88
C LYS A 62 -8.99 12.78 -2.09
N SER A 63 -8.18 13.82 -1.94
CA SER A 63 -8.59 15.10 -1.35
C SER A 63 -8.35 16.24 -2.35
N PHE A 64 -9.31 16.44 -3.24
CA PHE A 64 -9.25 17.55 -4.21
C PHE A 64 -9.63 18.90 -3.61
N GLU A 65 -10.21 18.93 -2.42
CA GLU A 65 -10.62 20.16 -1.72
C GLU A 65 -9.43 20.98 -1.20
N ALA A 66 -8.28 20.36 -1.05
CA ALA A 66 -7.06 21.03 -0.58
C ALA A 66 -6.51 22.09 -1.58
N GLY A 67 -7.03 22.10 -2.82
CA GLY A 67 -6.52 22.97 -3.88
C GLY A 67 -5.14 22.57 -4.37
N ASP A 68 -4.42 23.52 -4.95
CA ASP A 68 -3.08 23.28 -5.48
C ASP A 68 -2.07 23.07 -4.35
N LEU A 69 -1.26 22.02 -4.50
CA LEU A 69 -0.16 21.74 -3.58
C LEU A 69 1.00 22.71 -3.78
N LEU A 70 1.72 23.02 -2.70
CA LEU A 70 2.91 23.85 -2.79
C LEU A 70 4.01 23.13 -3.56
N VAL A 71 4.46 23.75 -4.65
CA VAL A 71 5.57 23.24 -5.45
C VAL A 71 6.89 23.60 -4.77
N PRO A 72 7.74 22.61 -4.41
CA PRO A 72 9.03 22.89 -3.82
C PRO A 72 9.94 23.68 -4.78
N GLU A 73 10.84 24.50 -4.22
CA GLU A 73 11.81 25.27 -4.98
C GLU A 73 12.61 24.38 -5.96
N GLY A 74 12.72 24.81 -7.20
CA GLY A 74 13.43 24.06 -8.25
C GLY A 74 12.67 22.86 -8.83
N LYS A 75 11.42 22.63 -8.44
CA LYS A 75 10.54 21.60 -9.02
C LYS A 75 9.50 22.22 -9.95
N THR A 76 9.00 21.44 -10.89
CA THR A 76 7.89 21.85 -11.78
C THR A 76 6.53 21.45 -11.20
N TYR A 77 6.49 20.38 -10.41
CA TYR A 77 5.28 19.82 -9.83
C TYR A 77 5.47 19.54 -8.34
N ALA A 78 4.40 19.67 -7.59
CA ALA A 78 4.35 19.22 -6.20
C ALA A 78 4.27 17.69 -6.12
N PRO A 79 4.89 17.05 -5.10
CA PRO A 79 4.70 15.62 -4.86
C PRO A 79 3.27 15.37 -4.36
N ALA A 80 2.49 14.60 -5.10
CA ALA A 80 1.09 14.28 -4.76
C ALA A 80 0.95 12.93 -4.03
N PHE A 81 1.91 12.03 -4.16
CA PHE A 81 1.80 10.66 -3.70
C PHE A 81 1.44 10.55 -2.21
N ASP A 82 2.16 11.27 -1.34
CA ASP A 82 1.93 11.20 0.10
C ASP A 82 0.66 11.96 0.54
N VAL A 83 0.22 12.93 -0.25
CA VAL A 83 -0.96 13.74 0.05
C VAL A 83 -2.26 13.01 -0.28
N ASP A 84 -2.22 12.14 -1.29
CA ASP A 84 -3.36 11.32 -1.71
C ASP A 84 -3.30 9.91 -1.09
N MET A 85 -2.83 9.80 0.15
CA MET A 85 -2.68 8.54 0.86
C MET A 85 -3.40 8.59 2.21
N ASN A 86 -4.13 7.54 2.54
CA ASN A 86 -4.84 7.42 3.82
C ASN A 86 -5.76 8.60 4.16
N GLN A 87 -6.42 9.16 3.17
CA GLN A 87 -7.29 10.32 3.37
C GLN A 87 -8.42 10.04 4.35
N PRO A 88 -8.84 11.05 5.15
CA PRO A 88 -9.95 10.91 6.08
C PRO A 88 -11.21 10.33 5.43
N GLY A 89 -11.83 9.36 6.08
CA GLY A 89 -13.01 8.65 5.56
C GLY A 89 -12.72 7.43 4.71
N ILE A 90 -11.46 7.11 4.38
CA ILE A 90 -11.11 5.89 3.64
C ILE A 90 -11.62 4.63 4.36
N GLN A 91 -11.55 4.62 5.69
CA GLN A 91 -12.00 3.47 6.50
C GLN A 91 -13.50 3.15 6.32
N SER A 92 -14.33 4.14 6.02
CA SER A 92 -15.75 3.90 5.74
C SER A 92 -15.96 3.17 4.41
N TRP A 93 -15.15 3.45 3.40
CA TRP A 93 -15.20 2.74 2.12
C TRP A 93 -14.64 1.32 2.21
N LEU A 94 -13.59 1.14 3.01
CA LEU A 94 -13.06 -0.18 3.30
C LEU A 94 -14.05 -1.03 4.10
N GLN A 95 -14.80 -0.41 5.01
CA GLN A 95 -15.88 -1.08 5.73
C GLN A 95 -17.01 -1.48 4.77
N GLU A 96 -17.40 -0.59 3.86
CA GLU A 96 -18.39 -0.90 2.81
C GLU A 96 -17.93 -2.09 1.94
N MET A 97 -16.64 -2.11 1.53
CA MET A 97 -16.04 -3.22 0.80
C MET A 97 -16.11 -4.53 1.60
N LYS A 98 -15.75 -4.49 2.88
CA LYS A 98 -15.83 -5.66 3.77
C LYS A 98 -17.24 -6.21 3.82
N GLU A 99 -18.24 -5.37 4.08
CA GLU A 99 -19.63 -5.76 4.22
C GLU A 99 -20.27 -6.27 2.91
N LYS A 100 -19.93 -5.64 1.78
CA LYS A 100 -20.54 -5.93 0.49
C LYS A 100 -19.84 -7.04 -0.30
N SER A 101 -18.62 -7.39 0.10
CA SER A 101 -17.80 -8.36 -0.63
C SER A 101 -17.04 -9.28 0.32
N LEU A 102 -15.98 -8.81 0.97
CA LEU A 102 -14.97 -9.67 1.60
C LEU A 102 -15.52 -10.61 2.67
N SER A 103 -16.47 -10.14 3.52
CA SER A 103 -17.05 -10.95 4.59
C SER A 103 -18.11 -11.96 4.15
N GLN A 104 -18.43 -11.98 2.86
CA GLN A 104 -19.42 -12.90 2.28
C GLN A 104 -18.81 -14.25 1.89
N TYR A 105 -17.48 -14.36 1.91
CA TYR A 105 -16.72 -15.50 1.42
C TYR A 105 -15.67 -15.94 2.42
N ASP A 106 -15.37 -17.23 2.45
CA ASP A 106 -14.24 -17.78 3.20
C ASP A 106 -12.95 -17.60 2.40
N ILE A 107 -12.31 -16.49 2.58
CA ILE A 107 -11.19 -16.00 1.75
C ILE A 107 -10.10 -15.37 2.60
N MET A 108 -8.92 -15.20 2.02
CA MET A 108 -7.81 -14.47 2.61
C MET A 108 -7.48 -13.22 1.78
N THR A 109 -7.28 -12.10 2.45
CA THR A 109 -6.95 -10.82 1.81
C THR A 109 -5.70 -10.19 2.38
N VAL A 110 -4.90 -9.57 1.51
CA VAL A 110 -3.77 -8.75 1.90
C VAL A 110 -3.80 -7.42 1.15
N GLY A 111 -3.81 -6.32 1.90
CA GLY A 111 -3.79 -4.97 1.32
C GLY A 111 -2.36 -4.44 1.20
N GLU A 112 -2.02 -3.81 0.09
CA GLU A 112 -0.81 -3.01 0.00
C GLU A 112 -1.05 -1.64 0.63
N ALA A 113 -0.51 -1.46 1.85
CA ALA A 113 -0.91 -0.37 2.73
C ALA A 113 0.26 0.59 3.05
N ASN A 114 0.75 1.28 2.02
CA ASN A 114 1.73 2.34 2.22
C ASN A 114 1.17 3.43 3.15
N GLY A 115 2.02 3.95 4.06
CA GLY A 115 1.66 5.02 4.99
C GLY A 115 0.77 4.60 6.16
N VAL A 116 0.41 3.33 6.29
CA VAL A 116 -0.16 2.79 7.53
C VAL A 116 0.95 2.62 8.54
N ASN A 117 0.72 3.04 9.76
CA ASN A 117 1.63 2.90 10.90
C ASN A 117 1.10 1.89 11.92
N PRO A 118 1.93 1.42 12.86
CA PRO A 118 1.50 0.44 13.85
C PRO A 118 0.30 0.89 14.69
N GLU A 119 0.21 2.18 15.00
CA GLU A 119 -0.81 2.75 15.88
C GLU A 119 -2.22 2.68 15.26
N ASN A 120 -2.34 2.83 13.94
CA ASN A 120 -3.61 2.73 13.23
C ASN A 120 -3.83 1.38 12.52
N ALA A 121 -2.86 0.46 12.60
CA ALA A 121 -2.93 -0.83 11.92
C ALA A 121 -4.13 -1.69 12.37
N VAL A 122 -4.62 -1.52 13.59
CA VAL A 122 -5.78 -2.25 14.11
C VAL A 122 -7.04 -2.00 13.27
N GLU A 123 -7.22 -0.79 12.76
CA GLU A 123 -8.35 -0.47 11.87
C GLU A 123 -8.26 -1.21 10.52
N TRP A 124 -7.07 -1.64 10.14
CA TRP A 124 -6.80 -2.35 8.88
C TRP A 124 -6.90 -3.87 9.03
N VAL A 125 -6.30 -4.44 10.10
CA VAL A 125 -6.08 -5.89 10.24
C VAL A 125 -6.51 -6.47 11.56
N GLY A 126 -7.09 -5.67 12.46
CA GLY A 126 -7.62 -6.18 13.72
C GLY A 126 -8.66 -7.28 13.49
N GLU A 127 -8.58 -8.35 14.26
CA GLU A 127 -9.42 -9.54 14.05
C GLU A 127 -10.92 -9.24 14.07
N ASN A 128 -11.34 -8.26 14.85
CA ASN A 128 -12.75 -7.84 14.94
C ASN A 128 -13.08 -6.65 14.02
N GLU A 129 -12.22 -5.65 13.95
CA GLU A 129 -12.48 -4.37 13.29
C GLU A 129 -11.76 -4.22 11.93
N GLY A 130 -10.73 -5.01 11.69
CA GLY A 130 -9.94 -4.96 10.47
C GLY A 130 -10.75 -5.26 9.22
N LYS A 131 -10.32 -4.71 8.09
CA LYS A 131 -10.95 -4.87 6.78
C LYS A 131 -10.24 -5.91 5.93
N PHE A 132 -8.98 -6.17 6.24
CA PHE A 132 -8.16 -7.20 5.61
C PHE A 132 -7.67 -8.19 6.64
N ASN A 133 -7.31 -9.40 6.22
CA ASN A 133 -6.64 -10.36 7.09
C ASN A 133 -5.23 -9.91 7.43
N MET A 134 -4.53 -9.31 6.45
CA MET A 134 -3.18 -8.78 6.59
C MET A 134 -2.98 -7.53 5.72
N ILE A 135 -1.93 -6.76 6.01
CA ILE A 135 -1.45 -5.71 5.13
C ILE A 135 0.07 -5.81 4.95
N PHE A 136 0.55 -5.43 3.76
CA PHE A 136 1.95 -5.12 3.55
C PHE A 136 2.20 -3.67 3.94
N GLN A 137 2.84 -3.45 5.07
CA GLN A 137 3.28 -2.15 5.52
C GLN A 137 4.63 -1.77 4.88
N PHE A 138 4.87 -0.48 4.63
CA PHE A 138 6.05 -0.05 3.88
C PHE A 138 7.10 0.68 4.74
N GLU A 139 6.94 0.73 6.04
CA GLU A 139 7.81 1.52 6.90
C GLU A 139 9.29 1.10 6.81
N HIS A 140 9.56 -0.21 6.78
CA HIS A 140 10.92 -0.72 6.65
C HIS A 140 11.53 -0.42 5.27
N LEU A 141 10.72 -0.20 4.24
CA LEU A 141 11.21 0.17 2.91
C LEU A 141 11.79 1.59 2.90
N GLY A 142 11.33 2.47 3.78
CA GLY A 142 11.89 3.81 3.95
C GLY A 142 13.37 3.81 4.36
N LEU A 143 13.87 2.72 4.93
CA LEU A 143 15.27 2.57 5.29
C LEU A 143 16.20 2.35 4.08
N TRP A 144 15.65 2.18 2.87
CA TRP A 144 16.43 1.98 1.65
C TRP A 144 17.00 3.28 1.06
N ASN A 145 16.36 4.41 1.34
CA ASN A 145 16.64 5.68 0.68
C ASN A 145 17.69 6.53 1.40
N THR A 146 18.54 5.92 2.17
CA THR A 146 19.52 6.64 3.00
C THR A 146 20.82 6.97 2.27
N GLY A 147 20.84 6.98 0.92
CA GLY A 147 22.00 7.33 0.10
C GLY A 147 23.17 6.34 0.31
N ASP A 148 24.38 6.86 0.51
CA ASP A 148 25.60 6.06 0.78
C ASP A 148 25.62 5.45 2.19
N SER A 149 24.53 5.55 2.97
CA SER A 149 24.50 5.02 4.31
C SER A 149 24.40 3.49 4.30
N LYS A 150 25.15 2.87 5.18
CA LYS A 150 25.08 1.42 5.41
C LYS A 150 23.70 1.06 5.98
N PHE A 151 23.28 -0.16 5.70
CA PHE A 151 22.06 -0.73 6.30
C PHE A 151 22.07 -0.60 7.83
N ASP A 152 21.08 0.11 8.36
CA ASP A 152 20.89 0.27 9.80
C ASP A 152 20.07 -0.90 10.36
N VAL A 153 20.79 -1.92 10.83
CA VAL A 153 20.19 -3.12 11.43
C VAL A 153 19.33 -2.77 12.64
N LYS A 154 19.72 -1.77 13.43
CA LYS A 154 18.94 -1.37 14.61
C LYS A 154 17.60 -0.76 14.20
N ALA A 155 17.63 0.21 13.31
CA ALA A 155 16.40 0.83 12.79
C ALA A 155 15.46 -0.21 12.17
N TYR A 156 15.99 -1.16 11.41
CA TYR A 156 15.21 -2.24 10.82
C TYR A 156 14.54 -3.12 11.88
N LYS A 157 15.30 -3.55 12.89
CA LYS A 157 14.75 -4.33 14.01
C LYS A 157 13.73 -3.56 14.82
N ASP A 158 13.93 -2.27 15.02
CA ASP A 158 12.99 -1.42 15.75
C ASP A 158 11.64 -1.32 15.01
N VAL A 159 11.65 -1.19 13.67
CA VAL A 159 10.42 -1.24 12.85
C VAL A 159 9.72 -2.59 13.01
N LEU A 160 10.42 -3.71 12.78
CA LEU A 160 9.81 -5.05 12.87
C LEU A 160 9.24 -5.32 14.27
N ASN A 161 9.98 -5.00 15.31
CA ASN A 161 9.54 -5.19 16.69
C ASN A 161 8.30 -4.35 17.04
N ARG A 162 8.24 -3.11 16.58
CA ARG A 162 7.11 -2.22 16.85
C ARG A 162 5.85 -2.76 16.18
N TRP A 163 5.92 -3.16 14.93
CA TRP A 163 4.81 -3.76 14.20
C TRP A 163 4.34 -5.07 14.85
N GLN A 164 5.28 -5.96 15.18
CA GLN A 164 4.96 -7.24 15.80
C GLN A 164 4.28 -7.08 17.16
N LYS A 165 4.81 -6.19 18.00
CA LYS A 165 4.22 -5.92 19.32
C LYS A 165 2.86 -5.24 19.25
N GLN A 166 2.66 -4.33 18.30
CA GLN A 166 1.40 -3.63 18.16
C GLN A 166 0.28 -4.55 17.69
N LEU A 167 0.60 -5.54 16.86
CA LEU A 167 -0.37 -6.49 16.33
C LEU A 167 -0.51 -7.77 17.16
N GLU A 168 0.33 -7.95 18.18
CA GLU A 168 0.26 -9.13 19.05
C GLU A 168 -1.13 -9.27 19.68
N ASN A 169 -1.78 -10.41 19.49
CA ASN A 169 -3.14 -10.73 19.92
C ASN A 169 -4.25 -9.80 19.34
N ILE A 170 -3.94 -9.03 18.31
CA ILE A 170 -4.89 -8.09 17.68
C ILE A 170 -5.15 -8.50 16.23
N GLY A 171 -4.12 -8.84 15.48
CA GLY A 171 -4.23 -9.14 14.06
C GLY A 171 -2.94 -9.74 13.50
N TRP A 172 -2.92 -9.97 12.20
CA TRP A 172 -1.79 -10.62 11.52
C TRP A 172 -0.92 -9.59 10.80
N ASN A 173 0.39 -9.73 10.96
CA ASN A 173 1.39 -8.96 10.25
C ASN A 173 1.85 -9.74 9.02
N ALA A 174 1.64 -9.19 7.81
CA ALA A 174 2.18 -9.78 6.59
C ALA A 174 3.66 -9.44 6.47
N LEU A 175 4.50 -10.38 6.81
CA LEU A 175 5.95 -10.21 6.75
C LEU A 175 6.43 -10.25 5.30
N PHE A 176 7.24 -9.26 4.90
CA PHE A 176 7.97 -9.24 3.64
C PHE A 176 9.21 -8.36 3.76
N ILE A 177 10.23 -8.61 2.97
CA ILE A 177 11.49 -7.85 3.00
C ILE A 177 11.72 -7.05 1.72
N GLU A 178 11.18 -7.52 0.62
CA GLU A 178 11.24 -6.89 -0.71
C GLU A 178 9.99 -7.26 -1.52
N ASN A 179 9.71 -6.50 -2.57
CA ASN A 179 8.62 -6.78 -3.50
C ASN A 179 9.07 -6.53 -4.95
N HIS A 180 8.15 -6.69 -5.91
CA HIS A 180 8.42 -6.52 -7.34
C HIS A 180 8.75 -5.08 -7.75
N ASP A 181 8.45 -4.08 -6.90
CA ASP A 181 8.73 -2.66 -7.14
C ASP A 181 10.07 -2.20 -6.55
N GLN A 182 10.79 -3.08 -5.88
CA GLN A 182 12.01 -2.77 -5.18
C GLN A 182 13.20 -3.61 -5.70
N PRO A 183 14.42 -3.06 -5.68
CA PRO A 183 15.61 -3.86 -5.92
C PRO A 183 15.75 -5.00 -4.91
N ARG A 184 16.42 -6.07 -5.30
CA ARG A 184 16.71 -7.19 -4.41
C ARG A 184 17.41 -6.74 -3.13
N ARG A 185 16.94 -7.25 -2.00
CA ARG A 185 17.50 -6.91 -0.68
C ARG A 185 18.98 -7.23 -0.58
N VAL A 186 19.39 -8.38 -1.08
CA VAL A 186 20.79 -8.79 -1.06
C VAL A 186 21.68 -7.80 -1.81
N SER A 187 21.19 -7.23 -2.92
CA SER A 187 21.94 -6.24 -3.69
C SER A 187 21.99 -4.87 -3.03
N THR A 188 21.02 -4.53 -2.17
CA THR A 188 20.93 -3.21 -1.53
C THR A 188 21.52 -3.15 -0.14
N TRP A 189 21.36 -4.21 0.65
CA TRP A 189 21.80 -4.27 2.04
C TRP A 189 22.85 -5.32 2.32
N GLY A 190 23.11 -6.22 1.38
CA GLY A 190 24.08 -7.30 1.49
C GLY A 190 25.20 -7.18 0.49
N ASP A 191 25.83 -8.31 0.21
CA ASP A 191 26.82 -8.49 -0.85
C ASP A 191 26.27 -9.56 -1.82
N ASP A 192 25.91 -9.15 -3.01
CA ASP A 192 25.35 -10.04 -4.04
C ASP A 192 26.42 -10.66 -4.95
N GLN A 193 27.71 -10.47 -4.64
CA GLN A 193 28.85 -10.99 -5.39
C GLN A 193 29.56 -12.10 -4.63
N ASN A 194 30.28 -11.74 -3.57
CA ASN A 194 31.16 -12.65 -2.85
C ASN A 194 30.46 -13.40 -1.72
N TYR A 195 29.44 -12.77 -1.10
CA TYR A 195 28.74 -13.28 0.09
C TYR A 195 27.22 -13.28 -0.12
N TRP A 196 26.76 -13.59 -1.33
CA TRP A 196 25.33 -13.56 -1.64
C TRP A 196 24.50 -14.55 -0.81
N TYR A 197 25.05 -15.74 -0.55
CA TYR A 197 24.37 -16.77 0.22
C TYR A 197 24.25 -16.40 1.70
N GLU A 198 25.35 -15.96 2.31
CA GLU A 198 25.39 -15.49 3.68
C GLU A 198 24.50 -14.25 3.87
N SER A 199 24.52 -13.34 2.93
CA SER A 199 23.64 -12.16 2.93
C SER A 199 22.17 -12.57 2.88
N ALA A 200 21.78 -13.41 1.94
CA ALA A 200 20.40 -13.86 1.78
C ALA A 200 19.90 -14.61 3.02
N THR A 201 20.70 -15.54 3.53
CA THR A 201 20.33 -16.33 4.73
C THR A 201 20.28 -15.49 6.00
N SER A 202 21.20 -14.53 6.16
CA SER A 202 21.18 -13.60 7.30
C SER A 202 19.92 -12.72 7.29
N HIS A 203 19.54 -12.20 6.13
CA HIS A 203 18.29 -11.45 6.00
C HIS A 203 17.06 -12.32 6.31
N ALA A 204 17.03 -13.55 5.81
CA ALA A 204 15.93 -14.46 6.09
C ALA A 204 15.79 -14.74 7.60
N ILE A 205 16.89 -15.01 8.31
CA ILE A 205 16.88 -15.29 9.77
C ILE A 205 16.37 -14.08 10.57
N VAL A 206 16.69 -12.85 10.16
CA VAL A 206 16.23 -11.65 10.89
C VAL A 206 14.74 -11.39 10.64
N TYR A 207 14.23 -11.83 9.51
CA TYR A 207 12.89 -11.54 9.06
C TYR A 207 11.86 -12.57 9.53
N PHE A 208 12.22 -13.85 9.61
CA PHE A 208 11.40 -14.95 10.09
C PHE A 208 11.75 -15.34 11.54
#